data_200e9148ba9fe58b1eb211585c3d599c
#
_entry.id   200e9148ba9fe58b1eb211585c3d599c
#
_cell.length_a   1.000
_cell.length_b   1.000
_cell.length_c   1.000
_cell.angle_alpha   90.00
_cell.angle_beta   90.00
_cell.angle_gamma   90.00
#
_symmetry.space_group_name_H-M   'P 1'
#
loop_
_entity.id
_entity.type
_entity.pdbx_description
1 polymer ?
#
loop_
_entity_poly.entity_id
_entity_poly.type
_entity_poly.pdbx_seq_one_letter_code
_entity_poly.pdbx_strand_id
1 'polypeptide(L)'
;MNRYVMFFLACLMGHVASAQTELRLSLSCPVSYEAAPVVVDLAPYGTVRSALVTVDGRETPCQLDDLDNDGQMDELSFVADMKPGQQRVANVKLMKTATPSEYKAQTYAEIVLRNQNVDKKNKHDIYLSAISIDKQTTNPYNVLHHHGVAFENEMIAMRIYMDKRQTIDLYGKFHKGLELRETQFYTSKEQKAQGYGDDILLVGNSFGLGALRGWNGVEPTMLDDVQHRTQRIVTQGPVRTIVEVEDAGWVIKAGTEPVNMTIRYTLYTGHRDMDVDVRFNRDISNERFSTGVVNVKNSSEINDGKGLRGCWGTDWPAADTANWKLETVGMGVYVPAKYLEHVLPATKENYGMVVKPIGKYIHYSLAYTSDNENFGYHSAKEWEGYMKEWKNRLENPVMVKKLSGGKAATPKQSKSTRSRR
;
A
#
# COMPACT_ATOMS: atom_id res chain seq x y z
N MET A 1 -32.42 60.38 -43.85
CA MET A 1 -32.50 58.95 -44.24
C MET A 1 -31.32 58.21 -43.56
N ASN A 2 -31.55 57.67 -42.37
CA ASN A 2 -30.52 56.94 -41.61
C ASN A 2 -30.83 55.44 -41.77
N ARG A 3 -29.92 54.71 -42.36
CA ARG A 3 -29.95 53.23 -42.45
C ARG A 3 -29.18 52.67 -41.32
N TYR A 4 -29.87 52.05 -40.35
CA TYR A 4 -29.24 51.20 -39.29
C TYR A 4 -28.95 49.84 -39.92
N VAL A 5 -27.66 49.44 -39.94
CA VAL A 5 -27.20 48.10 -40.26
C VAL A 5 -27.14 47.32 -38.94
N MET A 6 -28.02 46.35 -38.78
CA MET A 6 -28.06 45.46 -37.63
C MET A 6 -27.09 44.28 -37.88
N PHE A 7 -25.96 44.23 -37.19
CA PHE A 7 -25.08 43.05 -37.20
C PHE A 7 -25.64 41.97 -36.27
N PHE A 8 -26.08 40.85 -36.82
CA PHE A 8 -26.38 39.66 -36.08
C PHE A 8 -25.07 38.94 -35.75
N LEU A 9 -24.65 38.98 -34.47
CA LEU A 9 -23.56 38.20 -33.96
C LEU A 9 -24.09 36.76 -33.64
N ALA A 10 -23.89 35.81 -34.55
CA ALA A 10 -24.18 34.42 -34.32
C ALA A 10 -23.13 33.87 -33.37
N CYS A 11 -23.48 33.71 -32.07
CA CYS A 11 -22.68 32.92 -31.12
C CYS A 11 -22.73 31.46 -31.56
N LEU A 12 -21.70 30.99 -32.21
CA LEU A 12 -21.40 29.55 -32.33
C LEU A 12 -21.01 29.06 -30.96
N MET A 13 -21.96 28.52 -30.22
CA MET A 13 -21.65 27.65 -29.07
C MET A 13 -21.06 26.36 -29.63
N GLY A 14 -19.74 26.35 -29.78
CA GLY A 14 -19.00 25.13 -30.02
C GLY A 14 -19.20 24.21 -28.83
N HIS A 15 -19.96 23.14 -28.99
CA HIS A 15 -19.95 22.03 -28.07
C HIS A 15 -18.56 21.42 -28.12
N VAL A 16 -17.72 21.77 -27.15
CA VAL A 16 -16.48 21.04 -26.90
C VAL A 16 -16.94 19.67 -26.43
N ALA A 17 -17.00 18.71 -27.35
CA ALA A 17 -17.16 17.31 -27.01
C ALA A 17 -15.98 16.98 -26.08
N SER A 18 -16.25 16.92 -24.80
CA SER A 18 -15.29 16.43 -23.81
C SER A 18 -14.89 15.02 -24.25
N ALA A 19 -13.66 14.84 -24.70
CA ALA A 19 -13.20 13.54 -25.18
C ALA A 19 -13.12 12.59 -23.97
N GLN A 20 -14.19 11.85 -23.78
CA GLN A 20 -14.36 10.85 -22.74
C GLN A 20 -14.05 9.48 -23.31
N THR A 21 -13.29 8.67 -22.56
CA THR A 21 -13.05 7.26 -22.89
C THR A 21 -13.85 6.39 -21.95
N GLU A 22 -14.65 5.49 -22.49
CA GLU A 22 -15.41 4.52 -21.70
C GLU A 22 -14.81 3.12 -21.83
N LEU A 23 -14.59 2.47 -20.69
CA LEU A 23 -14.12 1.10 -20.60
C LEU A 23 -15.22 0.26 -19.92
N ARG A 24 -15.38 -0.94 -20.40
CA ARG A 24 -16.23 -1.94 -19.74
C ARG A 24 -15.37 -3.14 -19.40
N LEU A 25 -15.28 -3.45 -18.11
CA LEU A 25 -14.41 -4.50 -17.58
C LEU A 25 -15.28 -5.62 -17.00
N SER A 26 -14.92 -6.86 -17.29
CA SER A 26 -15.45 -8.03 -16.59
C SER A 26 -14.46 -8.41 -15.49
N LEU A 27 -14.95 -8.49 -14.26
CA LEU A 27 -14.20 -8.90 -13.07
C LEU A 27 -14.65 -10.31 -12.69
N SER A 28 -13.72 -11.21 -12.43
CA SER A 28 -14.00 -12.55 -11.92
C SER A 28 -12.91 -12.99 -10.96
N CYS A 29 -13.28 -13.77 -9.94
CA CYS A 29 -12.36 -14.32 -8.96
C CYS A 29 -12.81 -15.73 -8.60
N PRO A 30 -11.91 -16.73 -8.53
CA PRO A 30 -12.28 -18.10 -8.16
C PRO A 30 -12.51 -18.28 -6.64
N VAL A 31 -12.14 -17.28 -5.84
CA VAL A 31 -12.27 -17.30 -4.37
C VAL A 31 -13.10 -16.11 -3.88
N SER A 32 -13.58 -16.14 -2.64
CA SER A 32 -14.17 -14.98 -1.99
C SER A 32 -13.05 -13.98 -1.64
N TYR A 33 -13.24 -12.72 -2.05
CA TYR A 33 -12.25 -11.68 -1.82
C TYR A 33 -12.98 -10.35 -1.56
N GLU A 34 -13.01 -9.92 -0.31
CA GLU A 34 -13.55 -8.62 0.09
C GLU A 34 -12.58 -7.52 -0.31
N ALA A 35 -13.11 -6.40 -0.78
CA ALA A 35 -12.33 -5.24 -1.23
C ALA A 35 -11.19 -5.59 -2.21
N ALA A 36 -11.39 -6.60 -3.08
CA ALA A 36 -10.36 -7.09 -3.99
C ALA A 36 -9.83 -5.98 -4.90
N PRO A 37 -8.51 -5.73 -4.97
CA PRO A 37 -7.94 -4.66 -5.75
C PRO A 37 -8.12 -4.85 -7.25
N VAL A 38 -8.47 -3.77 -7.94
CA VAL A 38 -8.52 -3.69 -9.40
C VAL A 38 -7.73 -2.48 -9.84
N VAL A 39 -6.73 -2.72 -10.67
CA VAL A 39 -5.86 -1.67 -11.21
C VAL A 39 -5.97 -1.66 -12.74
N VAL A 40 -6.10 -0.46 -13.31
CA VAL A 40 -6.15 -0.22 -14.74
C VAL A 40 -4.98 0.65 -15.14
N ASP A 41 -4.09 0.14 -15.99
CA ASP A 41 -3.03 0.89 -16.63
C ASP A 41 -3.62 1.97 -17.55
N LEU A 42 -3.22 3.22 -17.35
CA LEU A 42 -3.72 4.37 -18.09
C LEU A 42 -2.86 4.76 -19.29
N ALA A 43 -1.67 4.22 -19.46
CA ALA A 43 -0.77 4.55 -20.58
C ALA A 43 -1.45 4.45 -21.97
N PRO A 44 -2.36 3.48 -22.24
CA PRO A 44 -3.05 3.40 -23.54
C PRO A 44 -4.07 4.52 -23.81
N TYR A 45 -4.46 5.31 -22.79
CA TYR A 45 -5.57 6.26 -22.89
C TYR A 45 -5.13 7.73 -22.95
N GLY A 46 -3.82 7.98 -22.90
CA GLY A 46 -3.23 9.32 -22.90
C GLY A 46 -3.60 10.10 -21.62
N THR A 47 -3.71 11.42 -21.74
CA THR A 47 -3.98 12.27 -20.57
C THR A 47 -5.34 11.98 -19.95
N VAL A 48 -5.33 11.51 -18.70
CA VAL A 48 -6.51 11.31 -17.82
C VAL A 48 -6.38 12.28 -16.65
N ARG A 49 -7.47 12.99 -16.31
CA ARG A 49 -7.49 13.97 -15.21
C ARG A 49 -8.55 13.66 -14.15
N SER A 50 -9.57 12.89 -14.50
CA SER A 50 -10.54 12.37 -13.54
C SER A 50 -11.15 11.08 -14.07
N ALA A 51 -11.74 10.29 -13.19
CA ALA A 51 -12.40 9.04 -13.52
C ALA A 51 -13.67 8.84 -12.69
N LEU A 52 -14.61 8.07 -13.24
CA LEU A 52 -15.78 7.58 -12.54
C LEU A 52 -15.88 6.07 -12.78
N VAL A 53 -16.02 5.32 -11.71
CA VAL A 53 -16.18 3.87 -11.73
C VAL A 53 -17.55 3.48 -11.18
N THR A 54 -18.24 2.60 -11.90
CA THR A 54 -19.42 1.91 -11.37
C THR A 54 -19.24 0.41 -11.47
N VAL A 55 -19.55 -0.33 -10.41
CA VAL A 55 -19.52 -1.79 -10.39
C VAL A 55 -20.96 -2.29 -10.26
N ASP A 56 -21.41 -3.06 -11.25
CA ASP A 56 -22.83 -3.49 -11.39
C ASP A 56 -23.82 -2.34 -11.26
N GLY A 57 -23.49 -1.18 -11.85
CA GLY A 57 -24.31 0.02 -11.86
C GLY A 57 -24.27 0.86 -10.59
N ARG A 58 -23.49 0.48 -9.57
CA ARG A 58 -23.28 1.27 -8.34
C ARG A 58 -21.95 2.01 -8.42
N GLU A 59 -21.98 3.29 -8.14
CA GLU A 59 -20.76 4.09 -8.05
C GLU A 59 -19.85 3.53 -6.97
N THR A 60 -18.55 3.50 -7.29
CA THR A 60 -17.50 2.90 -6.46
C THR A 60 -16.36 3.89 -6.35
N PRO A 61 -15.85 4.19 -5.14
CA PRO A 61 -14.68 5.01 -4.97
C PRO A 61 -13.51 4.51 -5.83
N CYS A 62 -12.86 5.46 -6.50
CA CYS A 62 -11.69 5.18 -7.33
C CYS A 62 -10.64 6.25 -7.13
N GLN A 63 -9.41 5.93 -7.51
CA GLN A 63 -8.24 6.78 -7.31
C GLN A 63 -7.36 6.74 -8.55
N LEU A 64 -6.89 7.91 -8.97
CA LEU A 64 -5.89 8.07 -10.02
C LEU A 64 -4.54 8.32 -9.36
N ASP A 65 -3.52 7.62 -9.79
CA ASP A 65 -2.17 7.70 -9.23
C ASP A 65 -1.15 8.08 -10.31
N ASP A 66 -0.33 9.08 -10.00
CA ASP A 66 0.90 9.46 -10.70
C ASP A 66 2.05 8.80 -9.94
N LEU A 67 2.59 7.72 -10.48
CA LEU A 67 3.54 6.86 -9.79
C LEU A 67 4.99 7.31 -9.90
N ASP A 68 5.31 8.13 -10.89
CA ASP A 68 6.66 8.62 -11.15
C ASP A 68 6.80 10.15 -10.98
N ASN A 69 5.68 10.83 -10.68
CA ASN A 69 5.57 12.26 -10.43
C ASN A 69 5.90 13.12 -11.66
N ASP A 70 5.52 12.65 -12.86
CA ASP A 70 5.65 13.38 -14.12
C ASP A 70 4.44 14.29 -14.42
N GLY A 71 3.40 14.24 -13.59
CA GLY A 71 2.15 15.00 -13.71
C GLY A 71 1.11 14.34 -14.62
N GLN A 72 1.35 13.11 -15.09
CA GLN A 72 0.37 12.29 -15.75
C GLN A 72 -0.07 11.16 -14.81
N MET A 73 -1.32 10.71 -14.96
CA MET A 73 -1.82 9.59 -14.18
C MET A 73 -1.45 8.28 -14.86
N ASP A 74 -0.76 7.41 -14.12
CA ASP A 74 -0.31 6.10 -14.60
C ASP A 74 -1.35 5.02 -14.42
N GLU A 75 -2.06 5.05 -13.28
CA GLU A 75 -3.00 4.02 -12.89
C GLU A 75 -4.31 4.59 -12.37
N LEU A 76 -5.39 3.86 -12.64
CA LEU A 76 -6.68 3.97 -11.96
C LEU A 76 -6.85 2.76 -11.07
N SER A 77 -7.11 2.96 -9.78
CA SER A 77 -7.37 1.90 -8.82
C SER A 77 -8.77 2.02 -8.21
N PHE A 78 -9.38 0.88 -7.91
CA PHE A 78 -10.60 0.74 -7.11
C PHE A 78 -10.64 -0.64 -6.47
N VAL A 79 -11.54 -0.86 -5.52
CA VAL A 79 -11.75 -2.17 -4.89
C VAL A 79 -13.16 -2.69 -5.16
N ALA A 80 -13.31 -4.01 -5.22
CA ALA A 80 -14.60 -4.65 -5.44
C ALA A 80 -14.70 -5.97 -4.67
N ASP A 81 -15.83 -6.21 -4.01
CA ASP A 81 -16.10 -7.50 -3.37
C ASP A 81 -16.35 -8.56 -4.42
N MET A 82 -15.66 -9.69 -4.33
CA MET A 82 -15.77 -10.80 -5.25
C MET A 82 -16.25 -12.06 -4.53
N LYS A 83 -17.11 -12.84 -5.22
CA LYS A 83 -17.53 -14.16 -4.76
C LYS A 83 -17.13 -15.22 -5.78
N PRO A 84 -16.86 -16.47 -5.35
CA PRO A 84 -16.49 -17.55 -6.24
C PRO A 84 -17.54 -17.74 -7.36
N GLY A 85 -17.08 -17.81 -8.62
CA GLY A 85 -17.95 -18.01 -9.78
C GLY A 85 -18.78 -16.81 -10.19
N GLN A 86 -18.74 -15.69 -9.46
CA GLN A 86 -19.41 -14.46 -9.82
C GLN A 86 -18.62 -13.70 -10.88
N GLN A 87 -19.29 -13.26 -11.93
CA GLN A 87 -18.81 -12.21 -12.82
C GLN A 87 -19.45 -10.88 -12.45
N ARG A 88 -18.62 -9.84 -12.29
CA ARG A 88 -19.09 -8.47 -12.08
C ARG A 88 -18.67 -7.59 -13.26
N VAL A 89 -19.41 -6.53 -13.50
CA VAL A 89 -19.12 -5.59 -14.59
C VAL A 89 -18.76 -4.23 -13.98
N ALA A 90 -17.54 -3.77 -14.24
CA ALA A 90 -17.14 -2.41 -13.96
C ALA A 90 -17.21 -1.57 -15.24
N ASN A 91 -17.92 -0.42 -15.18
CA ASN A 91 -17.86 0.58 -16.22
C ASN A 91 -17.00 1.74 -15.70
N VAL A 92 -15.99 2.09 -16.49
CA VAL A 92 -15.02 3.14 -16.17
C VAL A 92 -15.13 4.25 -17.19
N LYS A 93 -15.32 5.48 -16.72
CA LYS A 93 -15.29 6.68 -17.54
C LYS A 93 -14.03 7.45 -17.21
N LEU A 94 -13.16 7.60 -18.21
CA LEU A 94 -11.93 8.38 -18.11
C LEU A 94 -12.14 9.74 -18.76
N MET A 95 -11.82 10.82 -18.06
CA MET A 95 -12.07 12.19 -18.51
C MET A 95 -10.76 12.99 -18.58
N LYS A 96 -10.65 13.86 -19.58
CA LYS A 96 -9.50 14.77 -19.76
C LYS A 96 -9.59 16.04 -18.93
N THR A 97 -10.76 16.32 -18.35
CA THR A 97 -11.00 17.45 -17.46
C THR A 97 -10.89 17.02 -16.02
N ALA A 98 -10.23 17.84 -15.18
CA ALA A 98 -10.18 17.57 -13.74
C ALA A 98 -11.57 17.80 -13.13
N THR A 99 -12.02 16.83 -12.33
CA THR A 99 -13.19 16.98 -11.46
C THR A 99 -12.72 16.59 -10.06
N PRO A 100 -12.97 17.41 -9.03
CA PRO A 100 -12.63 17.04 -7.66
C PRO A 100 -13.26 15.70 -7.29
N SER A 101 -12.49 14.84 -6.63
CA SER A 101 -13.03 13.63 -6.03
C SER A 101 -13.78 14.00 -4.75
N GLU A 102 -15.01 13.52 -4.61
CA GLU A 102 -15.80 13.69 -3.39
C GLU A 102 -15.61 12.54 -2.39
N TYR A 103 -14.79 11.53 -2.77
CA TYR A 103 -14.56 10.38 -1.90
C TYR A 103 -13.64 10.74 -0.74
N LYS A 104 -14.07 10.37 0.47
CA LYS A 104 -13.26 10.52 1.68
C LYS A 104 -12.04 9.59 1.59
N ALA A 105 -10.87 10.12 1.94
CA ALA A 105 -9.66 9.30 2.07
C ALA A 105 -9.88 8.19 3.11
N GLN A 106 -9.51 6.97 2.74
CA GLN A 106 -9.49 5.78 3.59
C GLN A 106 -8.07 5.29 3.88
N THR A 107 -7.08 5.98 3.30
CA THR A 107 -5.67 5.72 3.54
C THR A 107 -4.95 7.03 3.79
N TYR A 108 -3.85 6.97 4.54
CA TYR A 108 -3.05 8.13 4.88
C TYR A 108 -1.58 7.73 5.00
N ALA A 109 -0.67 8.67 4.69
CA ALA A 109 0.75 8.52 4.91
C ALA A 109 1.35 9.86 5.32
N GLU A 110 2.42 9.80 6.14
CA GLU A 110 3.15 11.00 6.56
C GLU A 110 4.65 10.73 6.72
N ILE A 111 5.43 11.75 6.41
CA ILE A 111 6.84 11.87 6.77
C ILE A 111 6.95 13.17 7.55
N VAL A 112 7.31 13.10 8.83
CA VAL A 112 7.33 14.25 9.72
C VAL A 112 8.75 14.51 10.20
N LEU A 113 9.29 15.66 9.85
CA LEU A 113 10.60 16.10 10.31
C LEU A 113 10.51 16.55 11.77
N ARG A 114 11.52 16.20 12.58
CA ARG A 114 11.58 16.69 13.95
C ARG A 114 11.71 18.22 13.99
N ASN A 115 10.76 18.87 14.65
CA ASN A 115 10.84 20.30 14.94
C ASN A 115 11.27 20.47 16.41
N GLN A 116 12.47 20.97 16.63
CA GLN A 116 13.02 21.17 17.97
C GLN A 116 12.30 22.29 18.76
N ASN A 117 11.51 23.12 18.09
CA ASN A 117 10.71 24.16 18.73
C ASN A 117 9.36 23.68 19.26
N VAL A 118 9.07 22.37 19.11
CA VAL A 118 7.84 21.74 19.60
C VAL A 118 8.14 20.85 20.80
N ASP A 119 7.67 21.26 21.98
CA ASP A 119 7.88 20.53 23.23
C ASP A 119 7.03 19.27 23.35
N LYS A 120 5.89 19.21 22.65
CA LYS A 120 4.98 18.06 22.72
C LYS A 120 5.41 16.95 21.79
N LYS A 121 5.58 15.74 22.34
CA LYS A 121 6.09 14.56 21.64
C LYS A 121 5.35 14.21 20.34
N ASN A 122 4.06 14.47 20.24
CA ASN A 122 3.21 14.15 19.09
C ASN A 122 2.61 15.40 18.42
N LYS A 123 3.35 16.50 18.35
CA LYS A 123 2.86 17.76 17.78
C LYS A 123 3.83 18.39 16.78
N HIS A 124 4.69 17.54 16.15
CA HIS A 124 5.55 18.01 15.07
C HIS A 124 4.70 18.38 13.84
N ASP A 125 5.10 19.42 13.12
CA ASP A 125 4.30 20.12 12.12
C ASP A 125 5.00 20.33 10.78
N ILE A 126 6.21 19.76 10.60
CA ILE A 126 6.94 19.85 9.33
C ILE A 126 6.72 18.55 8.54
N TYR A 127 5.68 18.57 7.70
CA TYR A 127 5.32 17.46 6.84
C TYR A 127 6.08 17.50 5.52
N LEU A 128 6.62 16.37 5.11
CA LEU A 128 7.39 16.19 3.89
C LEU A 128 6.69 15.18 2.96
N SER A 129 6.76 15.39 1.65
CA SER A 129 6.38 14.39 0.67
C SER A 129 7.49 13.36 0.40
N ALA A 130 8.74 13.76 0.60
CA ALA A 130 9.92 12.92 0.45
C ALA A 130 11.08 13.47 1.29
N ILE A 131 12.01 12.57 1.63
CA ILE A 131 13.30 12.91 2.23
C ILE A 131 14.39 11.98 1.69
N SER A 132 15.53 12.55 1.32
CA SER A 132 16.74 11.80 0.95
C SER A 132 17.88 12.17 1.88
N ILE A 133 18.59 11.18 2.40
CA ILE A 133 19.75 11.35 3.27
C ILE A 133 20.98 10.72 2.62
N ASP A 134 22.13 11.37 2.83
CA ASP A 134 23.43 10.90 2.38
C ASP A 134 24.00 9.89 3.38
N LYS A 135 24.90 9.00 2.92
CA LYS A 135 25.65 8.02 3.71
C LYS A 135 26.33 8.62 4.94
N GLN A 136 26.73 9.89 4.85
CA GLN A 136 27.42 10.59 5.94
C GLN A 136 26.47 11.09 7.03
N THR A 137 25.15 10.98 6.85
CA THR A 137 24.17 11.39 7.85
C THR A 137 24.33 10.55 9.11
N THR A 138 24.70 11.22 10.19
CA THR A 138 24.80 10.57 11.50
C THR A 138 23.42 10.38 12.09
N ASN A 139 23.17 9.19 12.67
CA ASN A 139 21.93 8.85 13.35
C ASN A 139 20.66 9.13 12.53
N PRO A 140 20.54 8.55 11.31
CA PRO A 140 19.39 8.78 10.43
C PRO A 140 18.05 8.41 11.08
N TYR A 141 18.05 7.46 12.01
CA TYR A 141 16.89 7.06 12.80
C TYR A 141 16.21 8.23 13.53
N ASN A 142 16.97 9.24 13.97
CA ASN A 142 16.45 10.37 14.73
C ASN A 142 16.19 11.65 13.92
N VAL A 143 16.34 11.63 12.60
CA VAL A 143 16.01 12.76 11.72
C VAL A 143 14.50 13.01 11.66
N LEU A 144 13.75 11.93 11.55
CA LEU A 144 12.29 11.98 11.47
C LEU A 144 11.63 11.73 12.82
N HIS A 145 10.42 12.27 12.99
CA HIS A 145 9.69 12.21 14.26
C HIS A 145 9.41 10.77 14.68
N HIS A 146 8.82 9.96 13.81
CA HIS A 146 8.57 8.52 14.05
C HIS A 146 9.56 7.61 13.31
N HIS A 147 10.79 8.10 13.14
CA HIS A 147 11.95 7.36 12.65
C HIS A 147 11.88 6.93 11.18
N GLY A 148 10.87 7.35 10.43
CA GLY A 148 10.69 7.05 9.03
C GLY A 148 9.32 7.43 8.51
N VAL A 149 8.96 6.97 7.31
CA VAL A 149 7.61 7.12 6.77
C VAL A 149 6.62 6.28 7.57
N ALA A 150 5.49 6.87 7.94
CA ALA A 150 4.37 6.15 8.54
C ALA A 150 3.17 6.20 7.62
N PHE A 151 2.40 5.12 7.55
CA PHE A 151 1.23 5.01 6.68
C PHE A 151 0.20 4.05 7.24
N GLU A 152 -1.05 4.27 6.85
CA GLU A 152 -2.20 3.52 7.36
C GLU A 152 -3.34 3.44 6.36
N ASN A 153 -4.20 2.47 6.57
CA ASN A 153 -5.59 2.48 6.16
C ASN A 153 -6.49 2.44 7.41
N GLU A 154 -7.78 2.26 7.26
CA GLU A 154 -8.71 2.19 8.38
C GLU A 154 -8.49 0.99 9.32
N MET A 155 -7.76 -0.05 8.89
CA MET A 155 -7.54 -1.28 9.66
C MET A 155 -6.19 -1.35 10.35
N ILE A 156 -5.13 -0.99 9.64
CA ILE A 156 -3.74 -1.16 10.08
C ILE A 156 -2.91 0.09 9.88
N ALA A 157 -1.86 0.27 10.69
CA ALA A 157 -0.90 1.35 10.54
C ALA A 157 0.52 0.88 10.90
N MET A 158 1.51 1.42 10.20
CA MET A 158 2.91 1.03 10.37
C MET A 158 3.86 2.17 10.02
N ARG A 159 5.12 1.99 10.39
CA ARG A 159 6.23 2.86 9.99
C ARG A 159 7.41 2.04 9.48
N ILE A 160 8.23 2.63 8.62
CA ILE A 160 9.45 2.03 8.09
C ILE A 160 10.63 2.88 8.54
N TYR A 161 11.57 2.29 9.26
CA TYR A 161 12.74 3.01 9.78
C TYR A 161 13.65 3.52 8.66
N MET A 162 14.13 4.76 8.81
CA MET A 162 15.00 5.46 7.84
C MET A 162 16.48 5.05 7.96
N ASP A 163 16.80 4.03 8.70
CA ASP A 163 18.18 3.56 8.88
C ASP A 163 18.46 2.25 8.12
N LYS A 164 19.66 1.69 8.32
CA LYS A 164 20.09 0.44 7.68
C LYS A 164 19.21 -0.78 7.96
N ARG A 165 18.38 -0.71 8.98
CA ARG A 165 17.45 -1.79 9.34
C ARG A 165 16.23 -1.81 8.42
N GLN A 166 15.71 -0.64 8.04
CA GLN A 166 14.44 -0.47 7.31
C GLN A 166 13.32 -1.38 7.86
N THR A 167 13.39 -1.62 9.17
CA THR A 167 12.45 -2.49 9.85
C THR A 167 11.07 -1.85 9.82
N ILE A 168 10.05 -2.68 9.57
CA ILE A 168 8.66 -2.28 9.61
C ILE A 168 8.14 -2.52 11.01
N ASP A 169 7.63 -1.46 11.63
CA ASP A 169 7.13 -1.41 12.97
C ASP A 169 5.63 -1.14 12.99
N LEU A 170 4.89 -1.67 13.97
CA LEU A 170 3.45 -1.79 13.95
C LEU A 170 2.76 -0.87 14.96
N TYR A 171 1.64 -0.29 14.52
CA TYR A 171 0.69 0.43 15.35
C TYR A 171 -0.62 -0.36 15.45
N GLY A 172 -1.04 -0.71 16.65
CA GLY A 172 -2.27 -1.47 16.90
C GLY A 172 -3.46 -0.56 17.14
N LYS A 173 -4.51 -0.74 16.36
CA LYS A 173 -5.78 0.00 16.50
C LYS A 173 -6.78 -0.77 17.36
N PHE A 174 -7.68 -0.05 18.04
CA PHE A 174 -8.85 -0.65 18.70
C PHE A 174 -10.06 -0.68 17.78
N HIS A 175 -10.22 0.37 16.96
CA HIS A 175 -11.35 0.57 16.05
C HIS A 175 -10.86 0.86 14.65
N LYS A 176 -11.70 0.61 13.65
CA LYS A 176 -11.41 1.01 12.27
C LYS A 176 -11.44 2.54 12.14
N GLY A 177 -10.39 3.12 11.57
CA GLY A 177 -10.29 4.54 11.34
C GLY A 177 -8.86 4.98 11.04
N LEU A 178 -8.69 6.21 10.54
CA LEU A 178 -7.37 6.82 10.36
C LEU A 178 -6.97 7.51 11.67
N GLU A 179 -5.78 7.23 12.18
CA GLU A 179 -5.32 7.71 13.49
C GLU A 179 -3.97 8.40 13.47
N LEU A 180 -3.09 8.11 12.49
CA LEU A 180 -1.70 8.57 12.50
C LEU A 180 -1.59 10.09 12.49
N ARG A 181 -2.45 10.79 11.77
CA ARG A 181 -2.45 12.26 11.76
C ARG A 181 -2.66 12.88 13.15
N GLU A 182 -3.45 12.21 14.00
CA GLU A 182 -3.76 12.66 15.35
C GLU A 182 -2.74 12.20 16.38
N THR A 183 -2.23 10.98 16.25
CA THR A 183 -1.32 10.37 17.21
C THR A 183 0.14 10.57 16.85
N GLN A 184 0.46 10.73 15.57
CA GLN A 184 1.83 10.74 15.03
C GLN A 184 2.64 9.55 15.58
N PHE A 185 2.02 8.37 15.64
CA PHE A 185 2.56 7.12 16.18
C PHE A 185 2.85 7.11 17.69
N TYR A 186 2.71 8.24 18.38
CA TYR A 186 2.98 8.37 19.82
C TYR A 186 1.73 8.85 20.55
N THR A 187 0.89 7.91 20.92
CA THR A 187 -0.42 8.15 21.50
C THR A 187 -0.31 8.68 22.93
N SER A 188 -0.96 9.82 23.21
CA SER A 188 -1.03 10.36 24.55
C SER A 188 -1.95 9.54 25.46
N LYS A 189 -1.88 9.76 26.77
CA LYS A 189 -2.79 9.10 27.74
C LYS A 189 -4.26 9.45 27.49
N GLU A 190 -4.53 10.69 27.10
CA GLU A 190 -5.85 11.19 26.76
C GLU A 190 -6.39 10.53 25.50
N GLN A 191 -5.56 10.38 24.46
CA GLN A 191 -5.92 9.69 23.22
C GLN A 191 -6.18 8.19 23.48
N LYS A 192 -5.34 7.52 24.28
CA LYS A 192 -5.58 6.12 24.69
C LYS A 192 -6.92 5.96 25.42
N ALA A 193 -7.29 6.92 26.29
CA ALA A 193 -8.57 6.93 26.98
C ALA A 193 -9.76 7.15 26.01
N GLN A 194 -9.53 7.74 24.83
CA GLN A 194 -10.51 7.90 23.76
C GLN A 194 -10.57 6.72 22.80
N GLY A 195 -9.74 5.67 23.01
CA GLY A 195 -9.73 4.47 22.18
C GLY A 195 -8.79 4.53 20.97
N TYR A 196 -7.85 5.49 20.93
CA TYR A 196 -6.76 5.45 19.94
C TYR A 196 -5.79 4.31 20.26
N GLY A 197 -5.24 3.72 19.20
CA GLY A 197 -4.22 2.69 19.30
C GLY A 197 -2.86 3.21 19.76
N ASP A 198 -1.86 2.34 19.69
CA ASP A 198 -0.47 2.67 20.08
C ASP A 198 0.54 1.75 19.41
N ASP A 199 1.84 1.98 19.64
CA ASP A 199 2.93 1.07 19.29
C ASP A 199 2.72 -0.29 19.98
N ILE A 200 2.80 -1.38 19.22
CA ILE A 200 2.51 -2.74 19.69
C ILE A 200 3.65 -3.75 19.51
N LEU A 201 4.81 -3.31 18.99
CA LEU A 201 5.85 -4.25 18.61
C LEU A 201 7.27 -3.74 18.91
N LEU A 202 8.04 -4.49 19.68
CA LEU A 202 9.47 -4.27 19.84
C LEU A 202 10.24 -5.00 18.73
N VAL A 203 10.68 -4.26 17.72
CA VAL A 203 11.32 -4.83 16.52
C VAL A 203 12.84 -5.05 16.67
N GLY A 204 13.56 -4.25 17.43
CA GLY A 204 15.01 -4.36 17.60
C GLY A 204 15.78 -4.40 16.28
N ASN A 205 16.60 -5.44 16.08
CA ASN A 205 17.34 -5.72 14.85
C ASN A 205 16.69 -6.81 13.99
N SER A 206 15.51 -7.28 14.36
CA SER A 206 14.76 -8.30 13.62
C SER A 206 14.24 -7.78 12.27
N PHE A 207 13.54 -8.63 11.53
CA PHE A 207 12.81 -8.22 10.33
C PHE A 207 11.60 -7.30 10.65
N GLY A 208 11.14 -7.21 11.93
CA GLY A 208 9.86 -6.62 12.26
C GLY A 208 8.74 -7.33 11.49
N LEU A 209 7.95 -6.59 10.72
CA LEU A 209 7.02 -7.15 9.77
C LEU A 209 7.63 -7.11 8.35
N GLY A 210 8.44 -8.11 7.98
CA GLY A 210 8.80 -8.36 6.58
C GLY A 210 9.85 -7.44 5.95
N ALA A 211 10.70 -6.75 6.73
CA ALA A 211 11.78 -5.98 6.15
C ALA A 211 12.69 -6.84 5.24
N LEU A 212 13.04 -6.31 4.07
CA LEU A 212 14.02 -6.95 3.21
C LEU A 212 15.42 -6.74 3.80
N ARG A 213 16.24 -7.80 3.75
CA ARG A 213 17.65 -7.80 4.14
C ARG A 213 18.49 -8.41 3.03
N GLY A 214 19.79 -8.07 3.00
CA GLY A 214 20.76 -8.84 2.24
C GLY A 214 20.90 -10.28 2.79
N TRP A 215 21.65 -11.11 2.08
CA TRP A 215 21.95 -12.48 2.47
C TRP A 215 23.43 -12.80 2.16
N ASN A 216 24.21 -13.16 3.17
CA ASN A 216 25.64 -13.45 2.99
C ASN A 216 25.94 -14.93 2.72
N GLY A 217 24.90 -15.77 2.60
CA GLY A 217 25.00 -17.23 2.46
C GLY A 217 24.74 -17.99 3.76
N VAL A 218 24.78 -17.32 4.90
CA VAL A 218 24.60 -17.91 6.24
C VAL A 218 23.49 -17.20 7.02
N GLU A 219 23.51 -15.86 7.01
CA GLU A 219 22.60 -15.04 7.81
C GLU A 219 22.17 -13.76 7.08
N PRO A 220 21.05 -13.14 7.49
CA PRO A 220 20.62 -11.83 7.01
C PRO A 220 21.64 -10.73 7.29
N THR A 221 21.85 -9.82 6.33
CA THR A 221 22.71 -8.65 6.49
C THR A 221 21.91 -7.36 6.42
N MET A 222 22.34 -6.35 7.18
CA MET A 222 21.75 -5.02 7.11
C MET A 222 22.09 -4.30 5.80
N LEU A 223 21.33 -3.28 5.47
CA LEU A 223 21.57 -2.42 4.31
C LEU A 223 22.57 -1.30 4.70
N ASP A 224 23.81 -1.68 5.02
CA ASP A 224 24.79 -0.77 5.62
C ASP A 224 25.44 0.16 4.61
N ASP A 225 25.87 -0.38 3.45
CA ASP A 225 26.66 0.36 2.46
C ASP A 225 25.78 0.93 1.34
N VAL A 226 25.01 1.97 1.67
CA VAL A 226 24.11 2.69 0.78
C VAL A 226 24.54 4.13 0.67
N GLN A 227 24.67 4.69 -0.55
CA GLN A 227 25.11 6.07 -0.76
C GLN A 227 24.03 7.08 -0.41
N HIS A 228 22.81 6.86 -0.88
CA HIS A 228 21.66 7.71 -0.58
C HIS A 228 20.46 6.84 -0.24
N ARG A 229 19.76 7.19 0.83
CA ARG A 229 18.51 6.55 1.23
C ARG A 229 17.37 7.55 1.16
N THR A 230 16.33 7.21 0.42
CA THR A 230 15.16 8.07 0.22
C THR A 230 13.91 7.37 0.71
N GLN A 231 13.04 8.09 1.39
CA GLN A 231 11.65 7.68 1.61
C GLN A 231 10.73 8.69 0.99
N ARG A 232 9.67 8.26 0.31
CA ARG A 232 8.68 9.13 -0.30
C ARG A 232 7.27 8.58 -0.20
N ILE A 233 6.30 9.48 -0.13
CA ILE A 233 4.89 9.19 -0.29
C ILE A 233 4.58 9.37 -1.77
N VAL A 234 4.19 8.28 -2.44
CA VAL A 234 3.82 8.31 -3.86
C VAL A 234 2.38 8.78 -4.01
N THR A 235 1.46 8.16 -3.26
CA THR A 235 0.04 8.51 -3.29
C THR A 235 -0.65 8.13 -1.98
N GLN A 236 -1.79 8.77 -1.72
CA GLN A 236 -2.73 8.42 -0.65
C GLN A 236 -4.12 8.92 -1.04
N GLY A 237 -5.17 8.23 -0.59
CA GLY A 237 -6.52 8.64 -0.98
C GLY A 237 -7.62 7.66 -0.56
N PRO A 238 -8.72 7.60 -1.32
CA PRO A 238 -9.87 6.78 -0.96
C PRO A 238 -9.67 5.27 -1.18
N VAL A 239 -8.65 4.84 -1.95
CA VAL A 239 -8.47 3.43 -2.34
C VAL A 239 -7.19 2.84 -1.81
N ARG A 240 -6.07 3.55 -1.95
CA ARG A 240 -4.76 3.03 -1.52
C ARG A 240 -3.80 4.14 -1.12
N THR A 241 -2.81 3.77 -0.30
CA THR A 241 -1.57 4.52 -0.15
C THR A 241 -0.40 3.72 -0.69
N ILE A 242 0.55 4.42 -1.31
CA ILE A 242 1.80 3.88 -1.80
C ILE A 242 2.94 4.70 -1.21
N VAL A 243 3.87 4.02 -0.54
CA VAL A 243 5.11 4.62 -0.07
C VAL A 243 6.29 3.87 -0.67
N GLU A 244 7.40 4.57 -0.88
CA GLU A 244 8.62 3.97 -1.40
C GLU A 244 9.82 4.26 -0.52
N VAL A 245 10.70 3.26 -0.45
CA VAL A 245 12.04 3.36 0.10
C VAL A 245 13.03 3.05 -1.00
N GLU A 246 13.97 3.96 -1.26
CA GLU A 246 15.03 3.78 -2.24
C GLU A 246 16.38 3.75 -1.55
N ASP A 247 17.19 2.75 -1.89
CA ASP A 247 18.59 2.64 -1.54
C ASP A 247 19.43 2.76 -2.81
N ALA A 248 19.94 3.96 -3.07
CA ALA A 248 20.79 4.22 -4.22
C ALA A 248 22.25 3.97 -3.88
N GLY A 249 22.94 3.27 -4.78
CA GLY A 249 24.34 2.93 -4.62
C GLY A 249 24.61 1.93 -3.48
N TRP A 250 23.73 0.96 -3.28
CA TRP A 250 23.92 -0.11 -2.29
C TRP A 250 24.95 -1.13 -2.76
N VAL A 251 26.00 -1.32 -1.97
CA VAL A 251 27.00 -2.38 -2.15
C VAL A 251 26.53 -3.62 -1.37
N ILE A 252 25.90 -4.58 -2.08
CA ILE A 252 25.33 -5.78 -1.46
C ILE A 252 26.40 -6.62 -0.77
N LYS A 253 27.58 -6.76 -1.42
CA LYS A 253 28.76 -7.48 -0.93
C LYS A 253 29.99 -6.68 -1.26
N ALA A 254 30.99 -6.71 -0.39
CA ALA A 254 32.26 -6.05 -0.64
C ALA A 254 32.86 -6.48 -1.99
N GLY A 255 33.26 -5.52 -2.81
CA GLY A 255 33.85 -5.74 -4.13
C GLY A 255 32.85 -5.98 -5.25
N THR A 256 31.54 -5.88 -5.01
CA THR A 256 30.53 -5.90 -6.07
C THR A 256 30.16 -4.50 -6.53
N GLU A 257 29.72 -4.38 -7.78
CA GLU A 257 29.17 -3.14 -8.32
C GLU A 257 27.91 -2.72 -7.54
N PRO A 258 27.79 -1.45 -7.17
CA PRO A 258 26.62 -0.94 -6.48
C PRO A 258 25.35 -1.13 -7.29
N VAL A 259 24.21 -1.26 -6.59
CA VAL A 259 22.88 -1.32 -7.18
C VAL A 259 21.99 -0.21 -6.61
N ASN A 260 20.98 0.19 -7.38
CA ASN A 260 19.87 0.97 -6.85
C ASN A 260 18.69 0.01 -6.65
N MET A 261 18.12 0.05 -5.46
CA MET A 261 16.97 -0.75 -5.06
C MET A 261 15.84 0.22 -4.68
N THR A 262 14.65 -0.03 -5.19
CA THR A 262 13.42 0.63 -4.76
C THR A 262 12.47 -0.42 -4.21
N ILE A 263 11.98 -0.22 -3.00
CA ILE A 263 10.93 -1.03 -2.39
C ILE A 263 9.67 -0.19 -2.36
N ARG A 264 8.62 -0.66 -3.02
CA ARG A 264 7.28 -0.06 -3.02
C ARG A 264 6.37 -0.87 -2.12
N TYR A 265 5.71 -0.18 -1.21
CA TYR A 265 4.70 -0.73 -0.31
C TYR A 265 3.34 -0.18 -0.71
N THR A 266 2.40 -1.07 -1.02
CA THR A 266 1.04 -0.70 -1.45
C THR A 266 0.02 -1.24 -0.45
N LEU A 267 -0.72 -0.34 0.20
CA LEU A 267 -1.74 -0.66 1.19
C LEU A 267 -3.11 -0.18 0.69
N TYR A 268 -4.04 -1.12 0.53
CA TYR A 268 -5.41 -0.83 0.08
C TYR A 268 -6.37 -0.64 1.26
N THR A 269 -7.43 0.13 1.06
CA THR A 269 -8.60 0.17 1.96
C THR A 269 -9.24 -1.21 2.08
N GLY A 270 -9.77 -1.56 3.24
CA GLY A 270 -10.38 -2.87 3.49
C GLY A 270 -9.39 -4.00 3.76
N HIS A 271 -8.10 -3.74 3.73
CA HIS A 271 -7.04 -4.74 3.85
C HIS A 271 -6.28 -4.64 5.16
N ARG A 272 -5.92 -5.81 5.74
CA ARG A 272 -4.91 -5.91 6.80
C ARG A 272 -3.59 -6.47 6.27
N ASP A 273 -3.43 -6.46 4.98
CA ASP A 273 -2.25 -6.90 4.24
C ASP A 273 -1.79 -5.80 3.28
N MET A 274 -0.52 -5.85 2.91
CA MET A 274 0.08 -4.96 1.92
C MET A 274 1.00 -5.72 0.98
N ASP A 275 1.11 -5.24 -0.25
CA ASP A 275 2.05 -5.73 -1.23
C ASP A 275 3.40 -5.03 -1.10
N VAL A 276 4.46 -5.79 -1.32
CA VAL A 276 5.85 -5.32 -1.34
C VAL A 276 6.49 -5.69 -2.66
N ASP A 277 6.75 -4.69 -3.47
CA ASP A 277 7.41 -4.82 -4.77
C ASP A 277 8.82 -4.24 -4.70
N VAL A 278 9.82 -5.09 -4.89
CA VAL A 278 11.23 -4.69 -4.90
C VAL A 278 11.73 -4.65 -6.33
N ARG A 279 12.30 -3.54 -6.72
CA ARG A 279 12.86 -3.32 -8.06
C ARG A 279 14.32 -2.89 -7.96
N PHE A 280 15.16 -3.51 -8.77
CA PHE A 280 16.57 -3.13 -8.94
C PHE A 280 16.82 -2.48 -10.30
N ASN A 281 17.83 -1.63 -10.38
CA ASN A 281 18.18 -0.97 -11.65
C ASN A 281 18.80 -1.91 -12.70
N ARG A 282 19.30 -3.08 -12.31
CA ARG A 282 19.88 -4.12 -13.19
C ARG A 282 19.44 -5.52 -12.78
N ASP A 283 19.68 -6.51 -13.63
CA ASP A 283 19.47 -7.92 -13.31
C ASP A 283 20.41 -8.35 -12.17
N ILE A 284 19.83 -8.96 -11.15
CA ILE A 284 20.51 -9.43 -9.94
C ILE A 284 20.09 -10.88 -9.59
N SER A 285 19.70 -11.68 -10.58
CA SER A 285 19.20 -13.05 -10.38
C SER A 285 20.20 -13.95 -9.63
N ASN A 286 21.48 -13.61 -9.63
CA ASN A 286 22.53 -14.34 -8.92
C ASN A 286 22.63 -13.99 -7.43
N GLU A 287 21.99 -12.89 -7.00
CA GLU A 287 22.00 -12.47 -5.59
C GLU A 287 20.89 -13.15 -4.81
N ARG A 288 21.03 -13.17 -3.49
CA ARG A 288 20.03 -13.66 -2.55
C ARG A 288 19.78 -12.59 -1.50
N PHE A 289 18.54 -12.58 -1.05
CA PHE A 289 18.05 -11.67 -0.01
C PHE A 289 17.31 -12.49 1.03
N SER A 290 16.87 -11.83 2.09
CA SER A 290 16.07 -12.47 3.12
C SER A 290 14.95 -11.56 3.59
N THR A 291 13.87 -12.15 4.04
CA THR A 291 12.74 -11.50 4.69
C THR A 291 12.12 -12.46 5.71
N GLY A 292 11.16 -11.99 6.48
CA GLY A 292 10.51 -12.79 7.51
C GLY A 292 9.77 -11.93 8.51
N VAL A 293 9.41 -12.49 9.65
CA VAL A 293 8.81 -11.74 10.76
C VAL A 293 9.65 -11.91 12.03
N VAL A 294 9.54 -10.94 12.94
CA VAL A 294 10.17 -11.08 14.25
C VAL A 294 9.60 -12.30 14.97
N ASN A 295 10.48 -13.04 15.66
CA ASN A 295 10.09 -14.11 16.56
C ASN A 295 9.66 -13.48 17.90
N VAL A 296 8.38 -13.16 18.01
CA VAL A 296 7.80 -12.65 19.26
C VAL A 296 7.97 -13.69 20.35
N LYS A 297 8.37 -13.28 21.52
CA LYS A 297 8.66 -14.17 22.64
C LYS A 297 7.51 -15.14 22.90
N ASN A 298 7.82 -16.43 23.02
CA ASN A 298 6.86 -17.53 23.25
C ASN A 298 5.73 -17.58 22.19
N SER A 299 5.99 -17.11 20.96
CA SER A 299 5.00 -17.15 19.89
C SER A 299 4.78 -18.56 19.34
N SER A 300 3.56 -18.79 18.85
CA SER A 300 3.23 -19.95 18.01
C SER A 300 3.65 -19.63 16.57
N GLU A 301 4.57 -20.41 16.00
CA GLU A 301 4.96 -20.29 14.60
C GLU A 301 3.87 -20.85 13.67
N ILE A 302 3.64 -20.17 12.56
CA ILE A 302 2.83 -20.61 11.43
C ILE A 302 3.78 -20.73 10.23
N ASN A 303 3.88 -21.93 9.64
CA ASN A 303 4.83 -22.19 8.55
C ASN A 303 4.32 -23.36 7.69
N ASP A 304 4.05 -23.09 6.42
CA ASP A 304 3.61 -24.13 5.47
C ASP A 304 4.76 -24.74 4.64
N GLY A 305 5.99 -24.27 4.86
CA GLY A 305 7.17 -24.67 4.08
C GLY A 305 7.15 -24.25 2.61
N LYS A 306 6.15 -23.47 2.18
CA LYS A 306 5.87 -23.09 0.77
C LYS A 306 5.72 -21.57 0.59
N GLY A 307 6.33 -20.79 1.50
CA GLY A 307 6.38 -19.34 1.41
C GLY A 307 5.43 -18.60 2.35
N LEU A 308 4.49 -19.27 3.01
CA LEU A 308 3.70 -18.67 4.08
C LEU A 308 4.41 -18.88 5.41
N ARG A 309 4.77 -17.79 6.09
CA ARG A 309 5.37 -17.83 7.42
C ARG A 309 4.87 -16.71 8.29
N GLY A 310 4.67 -16.98 9.56
CA GLY A 310 4.22 -15.98 10.52
C GLY A 310 4.21 -16.49 11.95
N CYS A 311 3.64 -15.70 12.84
CA CYS A 311 3.50 -16.06 14.24
C CYS A 311 2.29 -15.38 14.89
N TRP A 312 1.96 -15.88 16.07
CA TRP A 312 1.05 -15.26 17.03
C TRP A 312 1.74 -15.28 18.39
N GLY A 313 1.96 -14.12 19.00
CA GLY A 313 2.70 -14.07 20.26
C GLY A 313 2.45 -12.79 21.04
N THR A 314 2.89 -12.82 22.31
CA THR A 314 2.69 -11.73 23.28
C THR A 314 4.04 -11.31 23.85
N ASP A 315 4.38 -10.02 23.72
CA ASP A 315 5.60 -9.45 24.29
C ASP A 315 5.41 -7.97 24.65
N TRP A 316 6.42 -7.37 25.21
CA TRP A 316 6.47 -5.94 25.48
C TRP A 316 6.73 -5.17 24.17
N PRO A 317 5.98 -4.08 23.89
CA PRO A 317 6.20 -3.29 22.69
C PRO A 317 7.41 -2.34 22.80
N ALA A 318 7.99 -2.19 23.99
CA ALA A 318 9.14 -1.33 24.24
C ALA A 318 10.10 -1.97 25.25
N ALA A 319 11.37 -1.57 25.20
CA ALA A 319 12.38 -2.01 26.16
C ALA A 319 12.15 -1.47 27.58
N ASP A 320 11.60 -0.26 27.69
CA ASP A 320 11.13 0.29 28.98
C ASP A 320 9.68 -0.17 29.22
N THR A 321 9.53 -1.15 30.09
CA THR A 321 8.23 -1.78 30.38
C THR A 321 7.38 -1.00 31.38
N ALA A 322 7.92 0.02 32.05
CA ALA A 322 7.23 0.70 33.15
C ALA A 322 5.93 1.44 32.73
N ASN A 323 5.88 1.90 31.48
CA ASN A 323 4.76 2.66 30.94
C ASN A 323 3.95 1.89 29.88
N TRP A 324 4.22 0.59 29.72
CA TRP A 324 3.63 -0.25 28.69
C TRP A 324 2.90 -1.44 29.30
N LYS A 325 2.04 -2.06 28.53
CA LYS A 325 1.44 -3.36 28.80
C LYS A 325 1.93 -4.37 27.77
N LEU A 326 1.75 -5.63 28.05
CA LEU A 326 1.99 -6.68 27.07
C LEU A 326 1.00 -6.54 25.91
N GLU A 327 1.52 -6.68 24.71
CA GLU A 327 0.74 -6.64 23.46
C GLU A 327 0.80 -7.99 22.75
N THR A 328 -0.32 -8.42 22.20
CA THR A 328 -0.41 -9.66 21.45
C THR A 328 -0.61 -9.34 19.96
N VAL A 329 0.24 -9.90 19.12
CA VAL A 329 0.23 -9.64 17.68
C VAL A 329 0.24 -10.93 16.88
N GLY A 330 -0.51 -10.94 15.80
CA GLY A 330 -0.38 -11.90 14.70
C GLY A 330 0.33 -11.25 13.52
N MET A 331 1.39 -11.88 13.02
CA MET A 331 2.14 -11.39 11.87
C MET A 331 2.29 -12.48 10.81
N GLY A 332 2.37 -12.06 9.54
CA GLY A 332 2.55 -12.97 8.43
C GLY A 332 3.30 -12.37 7.26
N VAL A 333 4.09 -13.20 6.60
CA VAL A 333 4.73 -12.93 5.32
C VAL A 333 4.40 -14.06 4.36
N TYR A 334 4.04 -13.70 3.14
CA TYR A 334 3.88 -14.65 2.05
C TYR A 334 4.81 -14.30 0.89
N VAL A 335 5.72 -15.24 0.58
CA VAL A 335 6.62 -15.16 -0.56
C VAL A 335 6.14 -16.15 -1.62
N PRO A 336 5.70 -15.71 -2.81
CA PRO A 336 5.33 -16.62 -3.89
C PRO A 336 6.45 -17.58 -4.25
N ALA A 337 6.12 -18.84 -4.54
CA ALA A 337 7.08 -19.93 -4.77
C ALA A 337 8.20 -19.60 -5.78
N LYS A 338 7.89 -18.79 -6.79
CA LYS A 338 8.88 -18.34 -7.78
C LYS A 338 10.01 -17.49 -7.20
N TYR A 339 9.75 -16.76 -6.09
CA TYR A 339 10.73 -15.91 -5.38
C TYR A 339 11.30 -16.60 -4.14
N LEU A 340 10.71 -17.69 -3.66
CA LEU A 340 11.21 -18.42 -2.51
C LEU A 340 12.44 -19.27 -2.90
N GLU A 341 13.53 -19.12 -2.16
CA GLU A 341 14.67 -20.02 -2.24
C GLU A 341 14.54 -21.17 -1.23
N HIS A 342 14.46 -20.84 0.05
CA HIS A 342 14.15 -21.78 1.12
C HIS A 342 13.71 -21.06 2.41
N VAL A 343 13.10 -21.81 3.30
CA VAL A 343 12.71 -21.38 4.64
C VAL A 343 13.88 -21.62 5.59
N LEU A 344 14.23 -20.62 6.43
CA LEU A 344 15.29 -20.73 7.41
C LEU A 344 14.80 -21.40 8.71
N PRO A 345 15.65 -22.06 9.48
CA PRO A 345 15.33 -22.40 10.86
C PRO A 345 14.91 -21.17 11.64
N ALA A 346 13.99 -21.34 12.60
CA ALA A 346 13.65 -20.27 13.54
C ALA A 346 14.88 -19.88 14.37
N THR A 347 15.11 -18.59 14.53
CA THR A 347 16.13 -18.05 15.41
C THR A 347 15.48 -17.39 16.63
N LYS A 348 16.25 -16.97 17.62
CA LYS A 348 15.72 -16.19 18.74
C LYS A 348 15.04 -14.88 18.32
N GLU A 349 15.49 -14.31 17.19
CA GLU A 349 15.03 -13.00 16.74
C GLU A 349 14.03 -13.08 15.59
N ASN A 350 14.09 -14.13 14.76
CA ASN A 350 13.37 -14.14 13.49
C ASN A 350 12.82 -15.50 13.07
N TYR A 351 11.68 -15.45 12.40
CA TYR A 351 11.17 -16.46 11.48
C TYR A 351 11.46 -16.00 10.04
N GLY A 352 12.58 -16.44 9.47
CA GLY A 352 13.12 -15.91 8.21
C GLY A 352 12.98 -16.85 7.02
N MET A 353 13.04 -16.29 5.83
CA MET A 353 13.11 -16.98 4.54
C MET A 353 14.18 -16.33 3.67
N VAL A 354 14.87 -17.15 2.87
CA VAL A 354 15.76 -16.67 1.80
C VAL A 354 14.94 -16.51 0.53
N VAL A 355 15.07 -15.37 -0.11
CA VAL A 355 14.37 -15.03 -1.34
C VAL A 355 15.35 -14.77 -2.48
N LYS A 356 14.91 -15.06 -3.69
CA LYS A 356 15.67 -14.87 -4.92
C LYS A 356 14.93 -13.94 -5.88
N PRO A 357 15.63 -13.00 -6.50
CA PRO A 357 15.05 -12.17 -7.54
C PRO A 357 14.81 -12.98 -8.83
N ILE A 358 13.86 -12.50 -9.64
CA ILE A 358 13.69 -12.89 -11.03
C ILE A 358 14.02 -11.65 -11.87
N GLY A 359 15.18 -11.66 -12.53
CA GLY A 359 15.72 -10.50 -13.20
C GLY A 359 15.96 -9.35 -12.22
N LYS A 360 15.12 -8.34 -12.29
CA LYS A 360 15.22 -7.11 -11.48
C LYS A 360 14.21 -7.07 -10.32
N TYR A 361 13.43 -8.13 -10.08
CA TYR A 361 12.23 -8.03 -9.25
C TYR A 361 12.17 -9.11 -8.17
N ILE A 362 11.68 -8.71 -7.00
CA ILE A 362 11.15 -9.58 -5.95
C ILE A 362 9.76 -9.03 -5.59
N HIS A 363 8.81 -9.93 -5.31
CA HIS A 363 7.50 -9.59 -4.78
C HIS A 363 7.14 -10.50 -3.63
N TYR A 364 6.57 -9.93 -2.58
CA TYR A 364 6.00 -10.66 -1.45
C TYR A 364 4.92 -9.81 -0.80
N SER A 365 4.14 -10.38 0.10
CA SER A 365 3.06 -9.67 0.79
C SER A 365 3.17 -9.86 2.29
N LEU A 366 2.69 -8.90 3.05
CA LEU A 366 2.76 -8.81 4.51
C LEU A 366 1.37 -8.62 5.10
N ALA A 367 1.10 -9.20 6.26
CA ALA A 367 -0.16 -9.00 6.98
C ALA A 367 0.07 -9.01 8.48
N TYR A 368 -0.76 -8.26 9.23
CA TYR A 368 -0.78 -8.35 10.67
C TYR A 368 -2.15 -8.06 11.30
N THR A 369 -2.28 -8.39 12.56
CA THR A 369 -3.40 -8.08 13.43
C THR A 369 -2.89 -7.85 14.86
N SER A 370 -3.64 -7.10 15.65
CA SER A 370 -3.44 -6.97 17.09
C SER A 370 -4.64 -7.55 17.83
N ASP A 371 -4.42 -8.21 18.94
CA ASP A 371 -5.50 -8.69 19.83
C ASP A 371 -6.36 -7.56 20.41
N ASN A 372 -5.87 -6.33 20.35
CA ASN A 372 -6.62 -5.14 20.75
C ASN A 372 -7.77 -4.76 19.78
N GLU A 373 -7.72 -5.22 18.53
CA GLU A 373 -8.68 -4.85 17.49
C GLU A 373 -10.07 -5.45 17.77
N ASN A 374 -11.13 -4.64 17.89
CA ASN A 374 -12.49 -5.14 18.02
C ASN A 374 -13.04 -5.78 16.72
N PHE A 375 -12.28 -5.69 15.63
CA PHE A 375 -12.57 -6.22 14.30
C PHE A 375 -11.51 -7.24 13.83
N GLY A 376 -10.57 -7.60 14.70
CA GLY A 376 -9.40 -8.43 14.41
C GLY A 376 -9.57 -9.90 14.78
N TYR A 377 -8.45 -10.54 15.05
CA TYR A 377 -8.35 -11.93 15.47
C TYR A 377 -7.81 -11.99 16.90
N HIS A 378 -8.34 -12.93 17.70
CA HIS A 378 -8.07 -12.98 19.14
C HIS A 378 -7.44 -14.32 19.59
N SER A 379 -7.01 -15.13 18.64
CA SER A 379 -6.31 -16.39 18.91
C SER A 379 -5.36 -16.78 17.78
N ALA A 380 -4.34 -17.56 18.14
CA ALA A 380 -3.41 -18.12 17.16
C ALA A 380 -4.13 -18.95 16.09
N LYS A 381 -5.19 -19.67 16.45
CA LYS A 381 -5.98 -20.50 15.53
C LYS A 381 -6.74 -19.65 14.50
N GLU A 382 -7.36 -18.56 14.94
CA GLU A 382 -8.07 -17.65 14.05
C GLU A 382 -7.11 -16.97 13.10
N TRP A 383 -5.96 -16.51 13.61
CA TRP A 383 -4.92 -15.90 12.80
C TRP A 383 -4.35 -16.88 11.75
N GLU A 384 -4.06 -18.11 12.14
CA GLU A 384 -3.62 -19.15 11.20
C GLU A 384 -4.68 -19.42 10.12
N GLY A 385 -5.95 -19.44 10.49
CA GLY A 385 -7.07 -19.54 9.54
C GLY A 385 -7.07 -18.42 8.53
N TYR A 386 -6.97 -17.15 9.01
CA TYR A 386 -6.84 -15.99 8.13
C TYR A 386 -5.64 -16.08 7.18
N MET A 387 -4.47 -16.44 7.68
CA MET A 387 -3.26 -16.53 6.86
C MET A 387 -3.40 -17.55 5.72
N LYS A 388 -4.05 -18.68 5.94
CA LYS A 388 -4.32 -19.68 4.89
C LYS A 388 -5.27 -19.14 3.82
N GLU A 389 -6.34 -18.46 4.25
CA GLU A 389 -7.28 -17.82 3.32
C GLU A 389 -6.63 -16.64 2.58
N TRP A 390 -5.81 -15.85 3.26
CA TRP A 390 -5.06 -14.76 2.69
C TRP A 390 -4.11 -15.25 1.59
N LYS A 391 -3.31 -16.29 1.86
CA LYS A 391 -2.47 -16.93 0.83
C LYS A 391 -3.31 -17.37 -0.36
N ASN A 392 -4.45 -18.02 -0.11
CA ASN A 392 -5.34 -18.48 -1.19
C ASN A 392 -5.86 -17.31 -2.04
N ARG A 393 -6.17 -16.13 -1.44
CA ARG A 393 -6.54 -14.92 -2.18
C ARG A 393 -5.40 -14.38 -3.03
N LEU A 394 -4.18 -14.32 -2.49
CA LEU A 394 -2.99 -13.86 -3.21
C LEU A 394 -2.62 -14.77 -4.40
N GLU A 395 -2.84 -16.07 -4.26
CA GLU A 395 -2.64 -17.05 -5.35
C GLU A 395 -3.76 -17.02 -6.40
N ASN A 396 -4.90 -16.40 -6.09
CA ASN A 396 -6.09 -16.32 -6.94
C ASN A 396 -6.58 -14.87 -7.08
N PRO A 397 -5.80 -13.96 -7.66
CA PRO A 397 -6.18 -12.55 -7.79
C PRO A 397 -7.38 -12.37 -8.72
N VAL A 398 -7.99 -11.19 -8.68
CA VAL A 398 -9.07 -10.83 -9.59
C VAL A 398 -8.56 -10.82 -11.03
N MET A 399 -9.28 -11.54 -11.88
CA MET A 399 -9.07 -11.48 -13.33
C MET A 399 -9.89 -10.35 -13.93
N VAL A 400 -9.20 -9.41 -14.57
CA VAL A 400 -9.79 -8.26 -15.25
C VAL A 400 -9.71 -8.48 -16.75
N LYS A 401 -10.86 -8.46 -17.43
CA LYS A 401 -10.93 -8.56 -18.89
C LYS A 401 -11.68 -7.36 -19.46
N LYS A 402 -11.07 -6.66 -20.42
CA LYS A 402 -11.73 -5.61 -21.17
C LYS A 402 -12.77 -6.25 -22.10
N LEU A 403 -14.03 -5.84 -21.94
CA LEU A 403 -15.10 -6.26 -22.82
C LEU A 403 -15.07 -5.38 -24.09
N SER A 404 -15.13 -5.99 -25.28
CA SER A 404 -15.27 -5.25 -26.53
C SER A 404 -16.57 -4.43 -26.48
N GLY A 405 -16.50 -3.13 -26.78
CA GLY A 405 -17.65 -2.24 -26.71
C GLY A 405 -18.77 -2.70 -27.65
N GLY A 406 -19.90 -3.07 -27.08
CA GLY A 406 -21.16 -3.05 -27.82
C GLY A 406 -21.41 -1.61 -28.22
N LYS A 407 -21.67 -1.34 -29.51
CA LYS A 407 -22.13 -0.04 -29.99
C LYS A 407 -23.27 0.43 -29.08
N ALA A 408 -23.16 1.64 -28.55
CA ALA A 408 -24.22 2.27 -27.80
C ALA A 408 -25.54 2.13 -28.63
N ALA A 409 -26.59 1.54 -28.03
CA ALA A 409 -27.86 1.49 -28.65
C ALA A 409 -28.36 2.91 -28.84
N THR A 410 -28.46 3.35 -30.08
CA THR A 410 -29.06 4.63 -30.44
C THR A 410 -30.48 4.64 -29.90
N PRO A 411 -30.92 5.65 -29.16
CA PRO A 411 -32.31 5.72 -28.71
C PRO A 411 -33.23 5.69 -29.93
N LYS A 412 -34.14 4.73 -30.03
CA LYS A 412 -35.18 4.73 -31.05
C LYS A 412 -36.03 5.98 -30.84
N GLN A 413 -35.96 6.92 -31.76
CA GLN A 413 -36.90 8.03 -31.83
C GLN A 413 -38.32 7.45 -31.95
N SER A 414 -39.16 7.70 -30.95
CA SER A 414 -40.59 7.42 -31.04
C SER A 414 -41.21 8.29 -32.13
N LYS A 415 -41.65 7.68 -33.18
CA LYS A 415 -42.48 8.35 -34.22
C LYS A 415 -43.80 8.76 -33.56
N SER A 416 -43.95 10.04 -33.30
CA SER A 416 -45.24 10.67 -32.97
C SER A 416 -46.11 10.59 -34.18
N THR A 417 -47.12 9.70 -34.14
CA THR A 417 -48.24 9.71 -35.09
C THR A 417 -49.15 10.86 -34.74
N ARG A 418 -49.05 11.95 -35.49
CA ARG A 418 -50.07 13.01 -35.52
C ARG A 418 -51.30 12.44 -36.23
N SER A 419 -52.36 12.12 -35.49
CA SER A 419 -53.73 11.94 -36.02
C SER A 419 -54.28 13.31 -36.35
N ARG A 420 -54.67 13.48 -37.63
CA ARG A 420 -55.58 14.56 -38.06
C ARG A 420 -57.02 14.15 -37.75
N ARG A 421 -57.70 14.99 -36.99
CA ARG A 421 -59.09 15.40 -37.22
C ARG A 421 -59.32 16.72 -36.51
#